data_e5343ee11817f0810a094b72c48232f9
#
_entry.id   e5343ee11817f0810a094b72c48232f9
#
_cell.length_a   1.000
_cell.length_b   1.000
_cell.length_c   1.000
_cell.angle_alpha   90.00
_cell.angle_beta   90.00
_cell.angle_gamma   90.00
#
_symmetry.space_group_name_H-M   'P 1'
#
loop_
_entity.id
_entity.type
_entity.pdbx_description
1 polymer ?
#
loop_
_entity_poly.entity_id
_entity_poly.type
_entity_poly.pdbx_seq_one_letter_code
_entity_poly.pdbx_strand_id
1 'polypeptide(L)'
;MARVRGFGELEAAIMDRLWDRDPQTDTTVREIFNELSAERPIAYTTVMSTMDNLHGKGWLSRGRDGKAYRYRPTLTREEHSARLMLEALSGGGRSEAVLSHFVAQIDAEESADLRAALRRLARKRGRR
;
A
#
# COMPACT_ATOMS: atom_id res chain seq x y z
N MET A 1 6.67 -11.43 -8.57
CA MET A 1 6.03 -10.15 -8.24
C MET A 1 6.65 -9.56 -6.98
N ALA A 2 6.99 -8.29 -7.01
CA ALA A 2 7.58 -7.63 -5.86
C ALA A 2 6.56 -7.57 -4.71
N ARG A 3 7.02 -7.89 -3.52
CA ARG A 3 6.21 -7.83 -2.32
C ARG A 3 6.18 -6.38 -1.83
N VAL A 4 5.00 -5.90 -1.41
CA VAL A 4 4.88 -4.56 -0.82
C VAL A 4 5.54 -4.59 0.57
N ARG A 5 6.48 -3.71 0.80
CA ARG A 5 7.21 -3.62 2.06
C ARG A 5 6.36 -2.95 3.14
N GLY A 6 6.72 -3.16 4.40
CA GLY A 6 5.99 -2.65 5.55
C GLY A 6 4.91 -3.57 6.06
N PHE A 7 4.68 -4.70 5.36
CA PHE A 7 3.71 -5.72 5.75
C PHE A 7 4.39 -7.06 5.92
N GLY A 8 3.84 -7.90 6.79
CA GLY A 8 4.15 -9.31 6.83
C GLY A 8 3.67 -10.00 5.56
N GLU A 9 4.06 -11.25 5.35
CA GLU A 9 3.74 -11.98 4.11
C GLU A 9 2.23 -12.10 3.86
N LEU A 10 1.48 -12.49 4.88
CA LEU A 10 0.02 -12.61 4.72
C LEU A 10 -0.65 -11.25 4.61
N GLU A 11 -0.19 -10.26 5.37
CA GLU A 11 -0.69 -8.89 5.25
C GLU A 11 -0.50 -8.36 3.83
N ALA A 12 0.68 -8.57 3.25
CA ALA A 12 0.98 -8.14 1.89
C ALA A 12 0.07 -8.84 0.87
N ALA A 13 -0.16 -10.13 1.03
CA ALA A 13 -1.03 -10.90 0.14
C ALA A 13 -2.47 -10.37 0.18
N ILE A 14 -2.97 -10.05 1.37
CA ILE A 14 -4.31 -9.50 1.53
C ILE A 14 -4.41 -8.11 0.92
N MET A 15 -3.45 -7.24 1.22
CA MET A 15 -3.44 -5.87 0.68
C MET A 15 -3.37 -5.87 -0.85
N ASP A 16 -2.53 -6.73 -1.44
CA ASP A 16 -2.44 -6.83 -2.90
C ASP A 16 -3.77 -7.20 -3.53
N ARG A 17 -4.50 -8.13 -2.94
CA ARG A 17 -5.82 -8.51 -3.45
C ARG A 17 -6.84 -7.37 -3.34
N LEU A 18 -6.80 -6.63 -2.24
CA LEU A 18 -7.69 -5.49 -2.05
C LEU A 18 -7.37 -4.35 -3.01
N TRP A 19 -6.08 -4.07 -3.22
CA TRP A 19 -5.66 -3.04 -4.16
C TRP A 19 -5.95 -3.38 -5.62
N ASP A 20 -5.99 -4.68 -5.95
CA ASP A 20 -6.29 -5.12 -7.33
C ASP A 20 -7.78 -4.97 -7.68
N ARG A 21 -8.62 -4.73 -6.68
CA ARG A 21 -10.05 -4.49 -6.90
C ARG A 21 -10.32 -3.03 -7.23
N ASP A 22 -11.50 -2.78 -7.79
CA ASP A 22 -11.99 -1.42 -8.01
C ASP A 22 -11.96 -0.66 -6.67
N PRO A 23 -11.43 0.58 -6.63
CA PRO A 23 -11.36 1.37 -5.39
C PRO A 23 -12.69 1.60 -4.69
N GLN A 24 -13.80 1.48 -5.42
CA GLN A 24 -15.14 1.64 -4.86
C GLN A 24 -15.69 0.35 -4.25
N THR A 25 -14.97 -0.76 -4.39
CA THR A 25 -15.44 -2.07 -3.94
C THR A 25 -15.01 -2.36 -2.51
N ASP A 26 -15.99 -2.66 -1.66
CA ASP A 26 -15.73 -3.17 -0.32
C ASP A 26 -15.63 -4.70 -0.38
N THR A 27 -14.80 -5.29 0.47
CA THR A 27 -14.52 -6.71 0.43
C THR A 27 -14.68 -7.33 1.82
N THR A 28 -15.33 -8.49 1.88
CA THR A 28 -15.50 -9.22 3.14
C THR A 28 -14.32 -10.15 3.41
N VAL A 29 -14.18 -10.57 4.67
CA VAL A 29 -13.19 -11.58 5.05
C VAL A 29 -13.43 -12.88 4.28
N ARG A 30 -14.70 -13.26 4.10
CA ARG A 30 -15.06 -14.49 3.39
C ARG A 30 -14.54 -14.49 1.94
N GLU A 31 -14.68 -13.38 1.26
CA GLU A 31 -14.20 -13.26 -0.12
C GLU A 31 -12.68 -13.44 -0.21
N ILE A 32 -11.95 -12.80 0.69
CA ILE A 32 -10.48 -12.93 0.73
C ILE A 32 -10.07 -14.35 1.12
N PHE A 33 -10.73 -14.93 2.13
CA PHE A 33 -10.47 -16.32 2.55
C PHE A 33 -10.66 -17.28 1.38
N ASN A 34 -11.76 -17.16 0.63
CA ASN A 34 -12.04 -18.04 -0.49
C ASN A 34 -10.93 -17.98 -1.55
N GLU A 35 -10.42 -16.80 -1.82
CA GLU A 35 -9.33 -16.61 -2.80
C GLU A 35 -8.02 -17.19 -2.30
N LEU A 36 -7.65 -16.90 -1.06
CA LEU A 36 -6.38 -17.35 -0.50
C LEU A 36 -6.36 -18.86 -0.24
N SER A 37 -7.48 -19.43 0.21
CA SER A 37 -7.56 -20.86 0.51
C SER A 37 -7.47 -21.72 -0.75
N ALA A 38 -7.79 -21.16 -1.92
CA ALA A 38 -7.61 -21.85 -3.19
C ALA A 38 -6.13 -22.00 -3.56
N GLU A 39 -5.26 -21.16 -3.00
CA GLU A 39 -3.83 -21.15 -3.33
C GLU A 39 -2.94 -21.77 -2.25
N ARG A 40 -3.40 -21.73 -1.00
CA ARG A 40 -2.60 -22.20 0.14
C ARG A 40 -3.51 -22.65 1.28
N PRO A 41 -3.03 -23.57 2.12
CA PRO A 41 -3.78 -23.91 3.33
C PRO A 41 -3.74 -22.74 4.30
N ILE A 42 -4.93 -22.26 4.68
CA ILE A 42 -5.07 -21.14 5.59
C ILE A 42 -6.42 -21.24 6.30
N ALA A 43 -6.45 -20.88 7.59
CA ALA A 43 -7.69 -20.88 8.35
C ALA A 43 -8.43 -19.55 8.17
N TYR A 44 -9.77 -19.63 8.19
CA TYR A 44 -10.61 -18.44 8.11
C TYR A 44 -10.28 -17.45 9.23
N THR A 45 -10.10 -17.93 10.46
CA THR A 45 -9.78 -17.08 11.60
C THR A 45 -8.44 -16.36 11.45
N THR A 46 -7.49 -16.96 10.75
CA THR A 46 -6.20 -16.32 10.47
C THR A 46 -6.38 -15.14 9.54
N VAL A 47 -7.18 -15.30 8.49
CA VAL A 47 -7.49 -14.19 7.56
C VAL A 47 -8.24 -13.09 8.30
N MET A 48 -9.24 -13.47 9.09
CA MET A 48 -10.04 -12.52 9.88
C MET A 48 -9.17 -11.70 10.82
N SER A 49 -8.29 -12.36 11.58
CA SER A 49 -7.40 -11.68 12.54
C SER A 49 -6.42 -10.76 11.83
N THR A 50 -5.92 -11.18 10.68
CA THR A 50 -4.96 -10.36 9.91
C THR A 50 -5.65 -9.11 9.37
N MET A 51 -6.86 -9.23 8.84
CA MET A 51 -7.61 -8.07 8.35
C MET A 51 -8.00 -7.14 9.49
N ASP A 52 -8.36 -7.69 10.65
CA ASP A 52 -8.63 -6.89 11.85
C ASP A 52 -7.37 -6.11 12.29
N ASN A 53 -6.22 -6.77 12.25
CA ASN A 53 -4.95 -6.11 12.58
C ASN A 53 -4.60 -4.99 11.59
N LEU A 54 -4.83 -5.22 10.30
CA LEU A 54 -4.62 -4.20 9.28
C LEU A 54 -5.53 -2.99 9.51
N HIS A 55 -6.77 -3.23 9.90
CA HIS A 55 -7.68 -2.17 10.29
C HIS A 55 -7.17 -1.41 11.52
N GLY A 56 -6.73 -2.14 12.54
CA GLY A 56 -6.18 -1.53 13.76
C GLY A 56 -4.97 -0.67 13.52
N LYS A 57 -4.15 -1.02 12.51
CA LYS A 57 -2.97 -0.24 12.12
C LYS A 57 -3.31 0.94 11.20
N GLY A 58 -4.57 1.07 10.80
CA GLY A 58 -5.00 2.15 9.92
C GLY A 58 -4.84 1.89 8.43
N TRP A 59 -4.46 0.67 8.02
CA TRP A 59 -4.26 0.34 6.61
C TRP A 59 -5.55 -0.01 5.88
N LEU A 60 -6.57 -0.46 6.64
CA LEU A 60 -7.90 -0.73 6.10
C LEU A 60 -8.92 0.09 6.87
N SER A 61 -9.90 0.63 6.16
CA SER A 61 -11.14 1.11 6.75
C SER A 61 -12.15 -0.02 6.67
N ARG A 62 -13.17 -0.01 7.53
CA ARG A 62 -14.24 -0.99 7.44
C ARG A 62 -15.56 -0.37 7.80
N GLY A 63 -16.60 -0.85 7.13
CA GLY A 63 -17.98 -0.54 7.45
C GLY A 63 -18.70 -1.81 7.80
N ARG A 64 -19.87 -1.69 8.38
CA ARG A 64 -20.71 -2.83 8.72
C ARG A 64 -21.85 -2.94 7.74
N ASP A 65 -22.05 -4.16 7.24
CA ASP A 65 -23.19 -4.49 6.39
C ASP A 65 -23.85 -5.73 7.01
N GLY A 66 -24.90 -5.50 7.80
CA GLY A 66 -25.48 -6.56 8.58
C GLY A 66 -24.53 -7.04 9.68
N LYS A 67 -24.21 -8.33 9.68
CA LYS A 67 -23.31 -8.94 10.66
C LYS A 67 -21.86 -8.98 10.22
N ALA A 68 -21.59 -8.68 8.95
CA ALA A 68 -20.26 -8.78 8.40
C ALA A 68 -19.61 -7.41 8.27
N TYR A 69 -18.31 -7.36 8.47
CA TYR A 69 -17.52 -6.17 8.12
C TYR A 69 -17.14 -6.23 6.67
N ARG A 70 -17.13 -5.06 6.04
CA ARG A 70 -16.60 -4.87 4.69
C ARG A 70 -15.42 -3.93 4.77
N TYR A 71 -14.34 -4.29 4.10
CA TYR A 71 -13.05 -3.64 4.21
C TYR A 71 -12.65 -2.97 2.90
N ARG A 72 -11.88 -1.91 3.03
CA ARG A 72 -11.34 -1.13 1.91
C ARG A 72 -10.01 -0.56 2.31
N PRO A 73 -8.99 -0.52 1.41
CA PRO A 73 -7.73 0.16 1.71
C PRO A 73 -7.95 1.64 2.00
N THR A 74 -7.23 2.16 2.99
CA THR A 74 -7.29 3.59 3.33
C THR A 74 -6.45 4.43 2.38
N LEU A 75 -5.41 3.83 1.79
CA LEU A 75 -4.53 4.46 0.81
C LEU A 75 -4.50 3.60 -0.44
N THR A 76 -4.20 4.21 -1.58
CA THR A 76 -3.90 3.45 -2.79
C THR A 76 -2.54 2.77 -2.63
N ARG A 77 -2.24 1.80 -3.50
CA ARG A 77 -0.92 1.16 -3.54
C ARG A 77 0.19 2.20 -3.71
N GLU A 78 -0.04 3.15 -4.61
CA GLU A 78 0.93 4.22 -4.89
C GLU A 78 1.13 5.14 -3.69
N GLU A 79 0.05 5.51 -3.02
CA GLU A 79 0.14 6.32 -1.80
C GLU A 79 0.88 5.59 -0.68
N HIS A 80 0.64 4.27 -0.53
CA HIS A 80 1.35 3.46 0.45
C HIS A 80 2.85 3.41 0.16
N SER A 81 3.20 3.17 -1.11
CA SER A 81 4.61 3.13 -1.54
C SER A 81 5.31 4.47 -1.28
N ALA A 82 4.63 5.57 -1.58
CA ALA A 82 5.18 6.91 -1.34
C ALA A 82 5.41 7.15 0.15
N ARG A 83 4.51 6.68 1.01
CA ARG A 83 4.68 6.78 2.46
C ARG A 83 5.91 6.01 2.96
N LEU A 84 6.13 4.81 2.41
CA LEU A 84 7.33 4.02 2.74
C LEU A 84 8.61 4.75 2.31
N MET A 85 8.59 5.37 1.14
CA MET A 85 9.73 6.17 0.67
C MET A 85 10.02 7.34 1.61
N LEU A 86 8.98 8.02 2.06
CA LEU A 86 9.14 9.15 3.00
C LEU A 86 9.70 8.68 4.34
N GLU A 87 9.23 7.56 4.85
CA GLU A 87 9.75 6.98 6.09
C GLU A 87 11.24 6.65 5.97
N ALA A 88 11.62 6.01 4.84
CA ALA A 88 13.02 5.69 4.58
C ALA A 88 13.88 6.95 4.50
N LEU A 89 13.38 7.98 3.83
CA LEU A 89 14.09 9.25 3.69
C LEU A 89 14.27 9.94 5.05
N SER A 90 13.24 9.93 5.88
CA SER A 90 13.25 10.63 7.17
C SER A 90 14.13 9.96 8.22
N GLY A 91 14.26 8.63 8.17
CA GLY A 91 14.99 7.85 9.17
C GLY A 91 16.30 7.26 8.71
N GLY A 92 16.68 7.46 7.47
CA GLY A 92 17.78 6.74 6.84
C GLY A 92 19.09 7.48 6.73
N GLY A 93 19.30 8.53 7.52
CA GLY A 93 20.52 9.33 7.46
C GLY A 93 20.27 10.68 6.81
N ARG A 94 21.32 11.28 6.25
CA ARG A 94 21.18 12.60 5.62
C ARG A 94 20.36 12.48 4.33
N SER A 95 19.31 13.28 4.25
CA SER A 95 18.36 13.24 3.12
C SER A 95 19.02 13.46 1.77
N GLU A 96 19.95 14.41 1.67
CA GLU A 96 20.64 14.68 0.40
C GLU A 96 21.44 13.46 -0.08
N ALA A 97 22.09 12.75 0.83
CA ALA A 97 22.86 11.55 0.49
C ALA A 97 21.95 10.41 0.06
N VAL A 98 20.84 10.19 0.79
CA VAL A 98 19.85 9.18 0.44
C VAL A 98 19.29 9.45 -0.96
N LEU A 99 18.93 10.69 -1.24
CA LEU A 99 18.38 11.07 -2.55
C LEU A 99 19.39 10.87 -3.66
N SER A 100 20.67 11.22 -3.43
CA SER A 100 21.73 11.03 -4.42
C SER A 100 21.90 9.55 -4.77
N HIS A 101 21.92 8.69 -3.77
CA HIS A 101 22.03 7.23 -4.01
C HIS A 101 20.79 6.68 -4.72
N PHE A 102 19.63 7.17 -4.36
CA PHE A 102 18.38 6.75 -4.99
C PHE A 102 18.37 7.12 -6.48
N VAL A 103 18.69 8.37 -6.81
CA VAL A 103 18.69 8.87 -8.20
C VAL A 103 19.69 8.10 -9.05
N ALA A 104 20.82 7.71 -8.47
CA ALA A 104 21.84 6.93 -9.19
C ALA A 104 21.36 5.52 -9.58
N GLN A 105 20.32 5.00 -8.94
CA GLN A 105 19.86 3.64 -9.16
C GLN A 105 18.59 3.52 -10.00
N ILE A 106 17.86 4.62 -10.18
CA ILE A 106 16.62 4.58 -10.98
C ILE A 106 16.96 4.60 -12.47
N ASP A 107 16.07 4.03 -13.28
CA ASP A 107 16.24 3.99 -14.73
C ASP A 107 15.80 5.29 -15.40
N ALA A 108 15.93 5.35 -16.73
CA ALA A 108 15.62 6.55 -17.49
C ALA A 108 14.13 6.92 -17.41
N GLU A 109 13.26 5.93 -17.42
CA GLU A 109 11.81 6.15 -17.33
C GLU A 109 11.42 6.69 -15.96
N GLU A 110 11.92 6.08 -14.89
CA GLU A 110 11.68 6.53 -13.52
C GLU A 110 12.25 7.94 -13.30
N SER A 111 13.42 8.23 -13.88
CA SER A 111 14.03 9.55 -13.82
C SER A 111 13.16 10.61 -14.50
N ALA A 112 12.56 10.27 -15.65
CA ALA A 112 11.63 11.17 -16.34
C ALA A 112 10.37 11.42 -15.51
N ASP A 113 9.83 10.38 -14.89
CA ASP A 113 8.67 10.49 -14.00
C ASP A 113 8.97 11.38 -12.80
N LEU A 114 10.14 11.22 -12.20
CA LEU A 114 10.57 12.04 -11.07
C LEU A 114 10.68 13.51 -11.47
N ARG A 115 11.32 13.79 -12.60
CA ARG A 115 11.43 15.17 -13.10
C ARG A 115 10.06 15.79 -13.37
N ALA A 116 9.14 15.03 -13.96
CA ALA A 116 7.78 15.50 -14.21
C ALA A 116 7.04 15.81 -12.92
N ALA A 117 7.18 14.95 -11.90
CA ALA A 117 6.55 15.17 -10.60
C ALA A 117 7.08 16.43 -9.91
N LEU A 118 8.40 16.65 -9.97
CA LEU A 118 9.03 17.84 -9.41
C LEU A 118 8.57 19.11 -10.12
N ARG A 119 8.43 19.07 -11.44
CA ARG A 119 7.93 20.23 -12.21
C ARG A 119 6.50 20.57 -11.84
N ARG A 120 5.64 19.54 -11.66
CA ARG A 120 4.24 19.77 -11.24
C ARG A 120 4.17 20.42 -9.87
N LEU A 121 5.01 19.99 -8.95
CA LEU A 121 5.09 20.57 -7.61
C LEU A 121 5.55 22.02 -7.65
N ALA A 122 6.58 22.32 -8.46
CA ALA A 122 7.10 23.68 -8.61
C ALA A 122 6.02 24.62 -9.16
N ARG A 123 5.26 24.17 -10.18
CA ARG A 123 4.16 24.96 -10.74
C ARG A 123 3.07 25.21 -9.71
N LYS A 124 2.72 24.19 -8.93
CA LYS A 124 1.69 24.30 -7.90
C LYS A 124 2.10 25.30 -6.83
N ARG A 125 3.37 25.27 -6.40
CA ARG A 125 3.89 26.21 -5.40
C ARG A 125 4.00 27.63 -5.93
N GLY A 126 4.29 27.79 -7.24
CA GLY A 126 4.41 29.09 -7.88
C GLY A 126 3.08 29.81 -8.09
N ARG A 127 1.94 29.15 -7.85
CA ARG A 127 0.59 29.73 -8.04
C ARG A 127 0.01 30.37 -6.79
N ARG A 128 0.78 30.62 -5.80
CA ARG A 128 0.29 31.30 -4.60
C ARG A 128 0.03 32.77 -4.85
#